data_c3c536404f0f2eaf50426ccf1b3b92e1
#
_entry.id   c3c536404f0f2eaf50426ccf1b3b92e1
#
_cell.length_a   1.000
_cell.length_b   1.000
_cell.length_c   1.000
_cell.angle_alpha   90.00
_cell.angle_beta   90.00
_cell.angle_gamma   90.00
#
_symmetry.space_group_name_H-M   'P 1'
#
loop_
_entity.id
_entity.type
_entity.pdbx_description
1 polymer ?
#
loop_
_entity_poly.entity_id
_entity_poly.type
_entity_poly.pdbx_seq_one_letter_code
_entity_poly.pdbx_strand_id
1 'polypeptide(L)'
;MTYDSDILIAGGGLNGSALALALAQNGLSVTIIDARAAPARADVGFDGRTYALAAGSKRLLVALGLWSGLASKVQPILQIKVSDGLADQGAAPFFLTFDAAEIEEGPMGFIVEDRHLYANFLNAIVAHPNINLMSGTMVTGQILSSDRMHIELSTGQSLAGRLLIGCDGRESPTAERANIQRQGWAYGQTALVTALHHSLPHNGIAHQYFMPAGPLAILPLVGDHMSSIVWSEERSTAIAIQSLSDRDYLAALAPRFGDFLGNISLAGPRFTYPLSLSLAQSYVAGRLALVGDAAHGVHPIAGQGLNLGLRDAAALAEVLILAKRRGEDLGARDVLARYQNWRRFDTTVVALGMDGINRLFSNANPMLRAARSLG
;
A
#
# COMPACT_ATOMS: atom_id res chain seq x y z
N MET A 1 -18.05 1.16 33.37
CA MET A 1 -17.78 0.04 32.44
C MET A 1 -16.34 0.16 32.01
N THR A 2 -15.52 -0.86 32.21
CA THR A 2 -14.10 -0.83 31.85
C THR A 2 -13.91 -1.48 30.49
N TYR A 3 -13.23 -0.78 29.57
CA TYR A 3 -12.69 -1.35 28.34
C TYR A 3 -11.19 -1.59 28.53
N ASP A 4 -10.63 -2.58 27.83
CA ASP A 4 -9.17 -2.77 27.80
C ASP A 4 -8.51 -1.66 26.97
N SER A 5 -9.18 -1.19 25.91
CA SER A 5 -8.81 -0.03 25.12
C SER A 5 -10.04 0.62 24.48
N ASP A 6 -9.98 1.90 24.16
CA ASP A 6 -11.02 2.53 23.33
C ASP A 6 -11.12 1.85 21.97
N ILE A 7 -9.98 1.58 21.36
CA ILE A 7 -9.87 1.06 20.00
C ILE A 7 -9.02 -0.22 19.99
N LEU A 8 -9.54 -1.26 19.33
CA LEU A 8 -8.81 -2.49 19.00
C LEU A 8 -8.51 -2.47 17.50
N ILE A 9 -7.24 -2.70 17.11
CA ILE A 9 -6.81 -2.75 15.71
C ILE A 9 -6.27 -4.14 15.40
N ALA A 10 -6.93 -4.87 14.52
CA ALA A 10 -6.44 -6.12 13.97
C ALA A 10 -5.54 -5.82 12.76
N GLY A 11 -4.23 -6.04 12.92
CA GLY A 11 -3.20 -5.78 11.91
C GLY A 11 -2.36 -4.53 12.19
N GLY A 12 -1.09 -4.75 12.59
CA GLY A 12 -0.06 -3.72 12.84
C GLY A 12 0.77 -3.37 11.59
N GLY A 13 0.18 -3.48 10.39
CA GLY A 13 0.76 -2.99 9.16
C GLY A 13 0.86 -1.46 9.12
N LEU A 14 1.39 -0.91 8.01
CA LEU A 14 1.60 0.54 7.88
C LEU A 14 0.31 1.34 8.11
N ASN A 15 -0.83 0.87 7.60
CA ASN A 15 -2.13 1.54 7.78
C ASN A 15 -2.64 1.48 9.23
N GLY A 16 -2.56 0.29 9.86
CA GLY A 16 -2.95 0.12 11.26
C GLY A 16 -2.06 0.92 12.20
N SER A 17 -0.76 0.96 11.92
CA SER A 17 0.22 1.75 12.66
C SER A 17 -0.03 3.25 12.54
N ALA A 18 -0.30 3.75 11.32
CA ALA A 18 -0.63 5.16 11.09
C ALA A 18 -1.90 5.57 11.83
N LEU A 19 -2.93 4.75 11.76
CA LEU A 19 -4.20 4.99 12.45
C LEU A 19 -4.02 4.98 13.97
N ALA A 20 -3.29 3.99 14.51
CA ALA A 20 -3.02 3.89 15.94
C ALA A 20 -2.34 5.15 16.49
N LEU A 21 -1.30 5.63 15.81
CA LEU A 21 -0.59 6.85 16.19
C LEU A 21 -1.51 8.07 16.13
N ALA A 22 -2.28 8.23 15.05
CA ALA A 22 -3.20 9.36 14.91
C ALA A 22 -4.25 9.40 16.03
N LEU A 23 -4.79 8.25 16.42
CA LEU A 23 -5.77 8.15 17.50
C LEU A 23 -5.14 8.36 18.89
N ALA A 24 -3.99 7.74 19.13
CA ALA A 24 -3.31 7.80 20.42
C ALA A 24 -2.76 9.20 20.72
N GLN A 25 -2.25 9.92 19.73
CA GLN A 25 -1.84 11.33 19.85
C GLN A 25 -3.01 12.26 20.20
N ASN A 26 -4.25 11.82 19.96
CA ASN A 26 -5.47 12.53 20.35
C ASN A 26 -6.14 11.92 21.60
N GLY A 27 -5.37 11.18 22.40
CA GLY A 27 -5.75 10.71 23.73
C GLY A 27 -6.72 9.52 23.74
N LEU A 28 -6.82 8.75 22.66
CA LEU A 28 -7.51 7.44 22.66
C LEU A 28 -6.52 6.34 23.07
N SER A 29 -6.97 5.39 23.87
CA SER A 29 -6.22 4.17 24.14
C SER A 29 -6.40 3.19 22.99
N VAL A 30 -5.29 2.61 22.50
CA VAL A 30 -5.29 1.73 21.33
C VAL A 30 -4.54 0.45 21.65
N THR A 31 -5.14 -0.71 21.35
CA THR A 31 -4.41 -1.98 21.31
C THR A 31 -4.30 -2.46 19.86
N ILE A 32 -3.07 -2.67 19.40
CA ILE A 32 -2.76 -3.26 18.09
C ILE A 32 -2.48 -4.74 18.28
N ILE A 33 -3.15 -5.59 17.52
CA ILE A 33 -2.94 -7.04 17.49
C ILE A 33 -2.38 -7.39 16.10
N ASP A 34 -1.12 -7.86 16.04
CA ASP A 34 -0.48 -8.26 14.78
C ASP A 34 -0.01 -9.71 14.83
N ALA A 35 -0.44 -10.49 13.85
CA ALA A 35 -0.05 -11.90 13.71
C ALA A 35 1.47 -12.08 13.50
N ARG A 36 2.17 -11.10 12.96
CA ARG A 36 3.61 -11.12 12.75
C ARG A 36 4.33 -10.59 13.98
N ALA A 37 5.40 -11.28 14.37
CA ALA A 37 6.28 -10.78 15.40
C ALA A 37 6.98 -9.49 14.93
N ALA A 38 6.99 -8.46 15.76
CA ALA A 38 7.58 -7.15 15.43
C ALA A 38 9.06 -7.24 15.02
N PRO A 39 9.94 -8.04 15.68
CA PRO A 39 11.33 -8.21 15.27
C PRO A 39 11.49 -8.81 13.87
N ALA A 40 10.66 -9.81 13.53
CA ALA A 40 10.72 -10.47 12.22
C ALA A 40 10.30 -9.54 11.07
N ARG A 41 9.49 -8.52 11.37
CA ARG A 41 9.06 -7.54 10.38
C ARG A 41 9.98 -6.32 10.29
N ALA A 42 10.73 -6.04 11.33
CA ALA A 42 11.73 -4.99 11.38
C ALA A 42 13.10 -5.43 10.83
N ASP A 43 13.17 -6.57 10.12
CA ASP A 43 14.39 -7.04 9.47
C ASP A 43 14.94 -5.95 8.56
N VAL A 44 16.24 -5.71 8.69
CA VAL A 44 16.96 -4.68 7.93
C VAL A 44 17.20 -5.07 6.47
N GLY A 45 16.92 -6.31 6.08
CA GLY A 45 17.04 -6.82 4.71
C GLY A 45 16.00 -6.17 3.77
N PHE A 46 16.37 -5.96 2.51
CA PHE A 46 15.42 -5.56 1.47
C PHE A 46 14.46 -6.73 1.18
N ASP A 47 13.17 -6.51 1.33
CA ASP A 47 12.12 -7.52 1.14
C ASP A 47 11.33 -7.36 -0.16
N GLY A 48 11.82 -6.56 -1.08
CA GLY A 48 11.21 -6.28 -2.38
C GLY A 48 10.09 -5.23 -2.33
N ARG A 49 9.63 -4.80 -1.16
CA ARG A 49 8.54 -3.85 -1.06
C ARG A 49 9.05 -2.42 -1.02
N THR A 50 8.53 -1.63 -1.94
CA THR A 50 8.74 -0.18 -1.99
C THR A 50 7.40 0.52 -2.19
N TYR A 51 7.29 1.73 -1.70
CA TYR A 51 6.08 2.53 -1.81
C TYR A 51 6.38 3.89 -2.40
N ALA A 52 5.55 4.30 -3.35
CA ALA A 52 5.51 5.68 -3.82
C ALA A 52 4.57 6.49 -2.93
N LEU A 53 5.11 7.31 -2.06
CA LEU A 53 4.34 8.18 -1.17
C LEU A 53 3.92 9.44 -1.91
N ALA A 54 2.61 9.66 -2.05
CA ALA A 54 2.05 10.90 -2.58
C ALA A 54 2.16 12.05 -1.55
N ALA A 55 1.99 13.29 -2.00
CA ALA A 55 2.05 14.49 -1.15
C ALA A 55 1.12 14.41 0.08
N GLY A 56 -0.10 13.88 -0.09
CA GLY A 56 -1.04 13.67 1.02
C GLY A 56 -0.52 12.69 2.08
N SER A 57 0.10 11.59 1.65
CA SER A 57 0.73 10.62 2.56
C SER A 57 1.92 11.21 3.30
N LYS A 58 2.76 12.01 2.62
CA LYS A 58 3.84 12.77 3.28
C LYS A 58 3.29 13.71 4.34
N ARG A 59 2.23 14.47 4.04
CA ARG A 59 1.59 15.39 4.99
C ARG A 59 1.09 14.65 6.24
N LEU A 60 0.51 13.46 6.08
CA LEU A 60 0.12 12.61 7.21
C LEU A 60 1.34 12.19 8.04
N LEU A 61 2.42 11.71 7.40
CA LEU A 61 3.64 11.31 8.10
C LEU A 61 4.31 12.49 8.83
N VAL A 62 4.23 13.69 8.28
CA VAL A 62 4.67 14.92 8.98
C VAL A 62 3.81 15.20 10.20
N ALA A 63 2.48 15.13 10.06
CA ALA A 63 1.54 15.34 11.17
C ALA A 63 1.70 14.32 12.29
N LEU A 64 2.07 13.08 11.96
CA LEU A 64 2.39 12.02 12.93
C LEU A 64 3.79 12.14 13.56
N GLY A 65 4.61 13.10 13.13
CA GLY A 65 5.99 13.28 13.61
C GLY A 65 7.00 12.27 13.05
N LEU A 66 6.64 11.52 12.01
CA LEU A 66 7.45 10.42 11.46
C LEU A 66 8.41 10.86 10.35
N TRP A 67 8.12 11.97 9.68
CA TRP A 67 8.84 12.36 8.46
C TRP A 67 10.33 12.64 8.69
N SER A 68 10.70 13.25 9.81
CA SER A 68 12.10 13.56 10.13
C SER A 68 12.99 12.31 10.18
N GLY A 69 12.46 11.19 10.71
CA GLY A 69 13.16 9.91 10.74
C GLY A 69 13.26 9.19 9.38
N LEU A 70 12.50 9.66 8.40
CA LEU A 70 12.45 9.09 7.04
C LEU A 70 13.19 9.94 6.01
N ALA A 71 13.45 11.23 6.27
CA ALA A 71 13.93 12.17 5.27
C ALA A 71 15.20 11.73 4.52
N SER A 72 16.12 11.02 5.20
CA SER A 72 17.34 10.46 4.59
C SER A 72 17.17 9.07 3.98
N LYS A 73 15.96 8.50 4.04
CA LYS A 73 15.62 7.14 3.59
C LYS A 73 14.60 7.14 2.46
N VAL A 74 14.24 8.31 1.96
CA VAL A 74 13.30 8.47 0.85
C VAL A 74 14.01 9.06 -0.35
N GLN A 75 13.65 8.58 -1.54
CA GLN A 75 14.10 9.13 -2.80
C GLN A 75 13.00 10.03 -3.39
N PRO A 76 13.25 11.32 -3.60
CA PRO A 76 12.29 12.19 -4.30
C PRO A 76 12.09 11.72 -5.75
N ILE A 77 10.84 11.76 -6.23
CA ILE A 77 10.49 11.59 -7.64
C ILE A 77 10.45 12.99 -8.26
N LEU A 78 11.43 13.29 -9.11
CA LEU A 78 11.56 14.60 -9.76
C LEU A 78 10.78 14.62 -11.09
N GLN A 79 10.78 13.50 -11.82
CA GLN A 79 10.00 13.32 -13.04
C GLN A 79 9.31 11.96 -13.05
N ILE A 80 8.17 11.88 -13.72
CA ILE A 80 7.52 10.62 -14.07
C ILE A 80 7.42 10.56 -15.59
N LYS A 81 8.00 9.52 -16.19
CA LYS A 81 7.93 9.26 -17.64
C LYS A 81 7.05 8.05 -17.91
N VAL A 82 5.99 8.27 -18.65
CA VAL A 82 5.02 7.22 -19.02
C VAL A 82 5.12 6.98 -20.51
N SER A 83 5.22 5.73 -20.92
CA SER A 83 5.26 5.33 -22.33
C SER A 83 4.53 4.02 -22.56
N ASP A 84 4.03 3.82 -23.76
CA ASP A 84 3.69 2.50 -24.28
C ASP A 84 4.98 1.72 -24.58
N GLY A 85 4.94 0.38 -24.60
CA GLY A 85 6.12 -0.42 -24.86
C GLY A 85 5.81 -1.78 -25.48
N LEU A 86 6.87 -2.44 -25.94
CA LEU A 86 6.86 -3.81 -26.43
C LEU A 86 7.88 -4.65 -25.66
N ALA A 87 7.56 -5.91 -25.47
CA ALA A 87 8.40 -6.81 -24.68
C ALA A 87 9.81 -7.05 -25.27
N ASP A 88 9.98 -6.85 -26.57
CA ASP A 88 11.20 -7.04 -27.32
C ASP A 88 11.89 -5.72 -27.75
N GLN A 89 11.24 -4.57 -27.55
CA GLN A 89 11.71 -3.26 -28.00
C GLN A 89 11.81 -2.22 -26.87
N GLY A 90 11.33 -2.57 -25.67
CA GLY A 90 11.28 -1.63 -24.53
C GLY A 90 10.23 -0.54 -24.69
N ALA A 91 10.54 0.66 -24.18
CA ALA A 91 9.66 1.83 -24.24
C ALA A 91 9.51 2.35 -25.68
N ALA A 92 8.30 2.81 -26.02
CA ALA A 92 8.08 3.55 -27.27
C ALA A 92 8.83 4.89 -27.23
N PRO A 93 9.15 5.49 -28.41
CA PRO A 93 9.92 6.73 -28.46
C PRO A 93 9.17 7.96 -27.89
N PHE A 94 7.85 7.89 -27.73
CA PHE A 94 7.04 8.97 -27.19
C PHE A 94 6.76 8.76 -25.70
N PHE A 95 7.07 9.79 -24.90
CA PHE A 95 6.84 9.81 -23.46
C PHE A 95 5.88 10.93 -23.08
N LEU A 96 4.89 10.60 -22.26
CA LEU A 96 4.21 11.60 -21.44
C LEU A 96 5.08 11.85 -20.22
N THR A 97 5.54 13.08 -20.05
CA THR A 97 6.41 13.47 -18.93
C THR A 97 5.65 14.39 -17.99
N PHE A 98 5.71 14.08 -16.71
CA PHE A 98 5.30 14.95 -15.62
C PHE A 98 6.57 15.40 -14.89
N ASP A 99 6.77 16.70 -14.75
CA ASP A 99 7.96 17.29 -14.13
C ASP A 99 7.60 18.04 -12.85
N ALA A 100 8.32 17.77 -11.77
CA ALA A 100 8.15 18.47 -10.51
C ALA A 100 8.46 19.98 -10.62
N ALA A 101 9.27 20.38 -11.58
CA ALA A 101 9.57 21.79 -11.84
C ALA A 101 8.37 22.59 -12.38
N GLU A 102 7.34 21.91 -12.89
CA GLU A 102 6.10 22.53 -13.37
C GLU A 102 5.07 22.75 -12.25
N ILE A 103 5.35 22.25 -11.03
CA ILE A 103 4.45 22.38 -9.89
C ILE A 103 5.18 23.04 -8.71
N GLU A 104 4.50 23.95 -8.01
CA GLU A 104 5.07 24.68 -6.85
C GLU A 104 5.23 23.80 -5.61
N GLU A 105 4.55 22.66 -5.53
CA GLU A 105 4.47 21.81 -4.33
C GLU A 105 5.72 20.93 -4.09
N GLY A 106 6.70 20.95 -4.98
CA GLY A 106 7.93 20.14 -4.90
C GLY A 106 7.83 18.79 -5.60
N PRO A 107 8.56 17.75 -5.16
CA PRO A 107 8.61 16.45 -5.85
C PRO A 107 7.23 15.83 -6.08
N MET A 108 7.07 15.13 -7.22
CA MET A 108 5.85 14.38 -7.58
C MET A 108 5.45 13.34 -6.54
N GLY A 109 6.39 12.92 -5.72
CA GLY A 109 6.23 11.96 -4.63
C GLY A 109 7.59 11.51 -4.09
N PHE A 110 7.57 10.46 -3.29
CA PHE A 110 8.79 9.93 -2.67
C PHE A 110 8.74 8.41 -2.69
N ILE A 111 9.83 7.75 -3.12
CA ILE A 111 9.97 6.31 -2.98
C ILE A 111 10.62 5.99 -1.64
N VAL A 112 10.05 5.02 -0.93
CA VAL A 112 10.57 4.51 0.35
C VAL A 112 10.45 2.99 0.39
N GLU A 113 11.47 2.33 0.95
CA GLU A 113 11.44 0.89 1.21
C GLU A 113 10.59 0.57 2.45
N ASP A 114 9.84 -0.55 2.42
CA ASP A 114 8.96 -1.00 3.53
C ASP A 114 9.72 -1.05 4.86
N ARG A 115 10.92 -1.62 4.86
CA ARG A 115 11.76 -1.77 6.05
C ARG A 115 12.00 -0.46 6.79
N HIS A 116 12.26 0.62 6.07
CA HIS A 116 12.51 1.93 6.69
C HIS A 116 11.24 2.57 7.22
N LEU A 117 10.16 2.46 6.43
CA LEU A 117 8.87 3.01 6.82
C LEU A 117 8.29 2.26 8.03
N TYR A 118 8.32 0.92 8.00
CA TYR A 118 7.82 0.10 9.11
C TYR A 118 8.63 0.28 10.39
N ALA A 119 9.97 0.29 10.32
CA ALA A 119 10.82 0.50 11.49
C ALA A 119 10.54 1.86 12.16
N ASN A 120 10.30 2.90 11.35
CA ASN A 120 9.96 4.23 11.86
C ASN A 120 8.60 4.23 12.59
N PHE A 121 7.57 3.58 12.01
CA PHE A 121 6.29 3.39 12.68
C PHE A 121 6.41 2.58 13.97
N LEU A 122 7.15 1.47 13.94
CA LEU A 122 7.33 0.61 15.10
C LEU A 122 7.96 1.35 16.27
N ASN A 123 9.03 2.11 16.02
CA ASN A 123 9.69 2.92 17.04
C ASN A 123 8.71 3.92 17.69
N ALA A 124 7.89 4.60 16.88
CA ALA A 124 6.91 5.56 17.38
C ALA A 124 5.78 4.89 18.19
N ILE A 125 5.31 3.71 17.74
CA ILE A 125 4.28 2.93 18.44
C ILE A 125 4.77 2.46 19.80
N VAL A 126 5.95 1.85 19.85
CA VAL A 126 6.52 1.32 21.11
C VAL A 126 6.80 2.43 22.13
N ALA A 127 7.16 3.62 21.65
CA ALA A 127 7.40 4.78 22.49
C ALA A 127 6.11 5.48 22.99
N HIS A 128 4.93 5.19 22.41
CA HIS A 128 3.71 5.92 22.73
C HIS A 128 2.93 5.30 23.89
N PRO A 129 2.70 6.02 25.01
CA PRO A 129 2.11 5.45 26.24
C PRO A 129 0.66 4.95 26.07
N ASN A 130 -0.09 5.50 25.11
CA ASN A 130 -1.49 5.10 24.87
C ASN A 130 -1.62 3.97 23.83
N ILE A 131 -0.52 3.35 23.39
CA ILE A 131 -0.55 2.23 22.45
C ILE A 131 0.01 0.98 23.10
N ASN A 132 -0.79 -0.08 23.10
CA ASN A 132 -0.35 -1.43 23.47
C ASN A 132 -0.18 -2.25 22.18
N LEU A 133 1.02 -2.78 21.92
CA LEU A 133 1.32 -3.63 20.76
C LEU A 133 1.44 -5.10 21.18
N MET A 134 0.51 -5.92 20.73
CA MET A 134 0.50 -7.38 20.88
C MET A 134 0.97 -8.04 19.57
N SER A 135 2.27 -8.13 19.37
CA SER A 135 2.86 -8.76 18.19
C SER A 135 2.99 -10.28 18.36
N GLY A 136 2.92 -11.02 17.24
CA GLY A 136 2.89 -12.49 17.25
C GLY A 136 1.56 -13.06 17.75
N THR A 137 0.48 -12.27 17.71
CA THR A 137 -0.84 -12.62 18.24
C THR A 137 -1.89 -12.37 17.18
N MET A 138 -2.84 -13.29 17.03
CA MET A 138 -3.95 -13.18 16.06
C MET A 138 -5.29 -12.99 16.76
N VAL A 139 -6.19 -12.23 16.12
CA VAL A 139 -7.61 -12.21 16.48
C VAL A 139 -8.26 -13.47 15.89
N THR A 140 -8.75 -14.35 16.75
CA THR A 140 -9.39 -15.63 16.36
C THR A 140 -10.91 -15.57 16.41
N GLY A 141 -11.50 -14.67 17.22
CA GLY A 141 -12.93 -14.47 17.35
C GLY A 141 -13.31 -13.00 17.52
N GLN A 142 -14.54 -12.63 17.18
CA GLN A 142 -15.10 -11.31 17.43
C GLN A 142 -16.60 -11.41 17.72
N ILE A 143 -17.04 -10.76 18.81
CA ILE A 143 -18.43 -10.79 19.29
C ILE A 143 -18.90 -9.36 19.51
N LEU A 144 -19.94 -8.98 18.79
CA LEU A 144 -20.59 -7.67 18.93
C LEU A 144 -21.53 -7.67 20.15
N SER A 145 -21.36 -6.69 21.04
CA SER A 145 -22.31 -6.34 22.09
C SER A 145 -22.90 -4.94 21.84
N SER A 146 -23.89 -4.55 22.63
CA SER A 146 -24.60 -3.27 22.45
C SER A 146 -23.65 -2.06 22.52
N ASP A 147 -22.67 -2.09 23.42
CA ASP A 147 -21.78 -0.98 23.75
C ASP A 147 -20.30 -1.24 23.40
N ARG A 148 -19.94 -2.48 23.04
CA ARG A 148 -18.53 -2.90 22.80
C ARG A 148 -18.37 -3.99 21.77
N MET A 149 -17.14 -4.16 21.33
CA MET A 149 -16.67 -5.32 20.59
C MET A 149 -15.78 -6.15 21.50
N HIS A 150 -16.05 -7.44 21.60
CA HIS A 150 -15.16 -8.41 22.23
C HIS A 150 -14.37 -9.13 21.14
N ILE A 151 -13.08 -9.34 21.38
CA ILE A 151 -12.24 -10.17 20.52
C ILE A 151 -11.58 -11.28 21.31
N GLU A 152 -11.40 -12.43 20.69
CA GLU A 152 -10.62 -13.55 21.20
C GLU A 152 -9.27 -13.58 20.49
N LEU A 153 -8.23 -13.90 21.24
CA LEU A 153 -6.85 -13.94 20.77
C LEU A 153 -6.32 -15.37 20.69
N SER A 154 -5.37 -15.61 19.79
CA SER A 154 -4.68 -16.90 19.66
C SER A 154 -3.96 -17.36 20.93
N THR A 155 -3.74 -16.47 21.90
CA THR A 155 -3.19 -16.77 23.23
C THR A 155 -4.23 -17.30 24.22
N GLY A 156 -5.51 -17.32 23.87
CA GLY A 156 -6.64 -17.63 24.75
C GLY A 156 -7.15 -16.45 25.58
N GLN A 157 -6.53 -15.28 25.45
CA GLN A 157 -7.01 -14.04 26.09
C GLN A 157 -8.19 -13.46 25.32
N SER A 158 -9.06 -12.71 26.01
CA SER A 158 -10.12 -11.90 25.41
C SER A 158 -9.90 -10.44 25.76
N LEU A 159 -10.20 -9.56 24.81
CA LEU A 159 -10.15 -8.10 25.00
C LEU A 159 -11.49 -7.48 24.61
N ALA A 160 -11.81 -6.35 25.26
CA ALA A 160 -12.99 -5.56 24.97
C ALA A 160 -12.61 -4.13 24.60
N GLY A 161 -13.18 -3.62 23.51
CA GLY A 161 -13.01 -2.24 23.06
C GLY A 161 -14.31 -1.64 22.58
N ARG A 162 -14.36 -0.32 22.47
CA ARG A 162 -15.55 0.39 21.94
C ARG A 162 -15.72 0.16 20.43
N LEU A 163 -14.62 -0.07 19.72
CA LEU A 163 -14.58 -0.25 18.28
C LEU A 163 -13.44 -1.21 17.89
N LEU A 164 -13.69 -2.14 16.98
CA LEU A 164 -12.69 -2.96 16.30
C LEU A 164 -12.42 -2.39 14.91
N ILE A 165 -11.14 -2.30 14.53
CA ILE A 165 -10.73 -1.85 13.21
C ILE A 165 -9.91 -2.93 12.54
N GLY A 166 -10.36 -3.41 11.37
CA GLY A 166 -9.65 -4.38 10.54
C GLY A 166 -8.64 -3.69 9.62
N CYS A 167 -7.36 -3.91 9.92
CA CYS A 167 -6.20 -3.50 9.10
C CYS A 167 -5.38 -4.73 8.70
N ASP A 168 -6.00 -5.91 8.65
CA ASP A 168 -5.42 -7.25 8.58
C ASP A 168 -5.20 -7.76 7.15
N GLY A 169 -5.19 -6.83 6.18
CA GLY A 169 -4.79 -7.09 4.81
C GLY A 169 -5.90 -7.58 3.90
N ARG A 170 -5.50 -8.02 2.69
CA ARG A 170 -6.42 -8.32 1.59
C ARG A 170 -7.37 -9.48 1.86
N GLU A 171 -6.92 -10.46 2.59
CA GLU A 171 -7.70 -11.66 3.00
C GLU A 171 -8.45 -11.46 4.33
N SER A 172 -8.57 -10.25 4.80
CA SER A 172 -9.08 -9.81 6.11
C SER A 172 -10.00 -10.81 6.83
N PRO A 173 -9.52 -11.58 7.80
CA PRO A 173 -10.37 -12.43 8.63
C PRO A 173 -11.40 -11.61 9.45
N THR A 174 -11.05 -10.36 9.76
CA THR A 174 -11.97 -9.43 10.45
C THR A 174 -13.17 -9.09 9.58
N ALA A 175 -12.98 -8.84 8.29
CA ALA A 175 -14.07 -8.60 7.34
C ALA A 175 -14.93 -9.87 7.15
N GLU A 176 -14.29 -11.03 7.04
CA GLU A 176 -14.97 -12.33 6.88
C GLU A 176 -15.88 -12.63 8.08
N ARG A 177 -15.36 -12.52 9.32
CA ARG A 177 -16.15 -12.72 10.54
C ARG A 177 -17.31 -11.72 10.70
N ALA A 178 -17.18 -10.53 10.10
CA ALA A 178 -18.25 -9.53 10.05
C ALA A 178 -19.25 -9.78 8.90
N ASN A 179 -19.12 -10.87 8.14
CA ASN A 179 -19.91 -11.17 6.93
C ASN A 179 -19.89 -10.06 5.89
N ILE A 180 -18.79 -9.28 5.82
CA ILE A 180 -18.61 -8.25 4.80
C ILE A 180 -18.16 -8.91 3.51
N GLN A 181 -19.05 -8.94 2.51
CA GLN A 181 -18.77 -9.50 1.20
C GLN A 181 -17.78 -8.62 0.43
N ARG A 182 -16.96 -9.24 -0.42
CA ARG A 182 -16.01 -8.56 -1.29
C ARG A 182 -16.35 -8.82 -2.75
N GLN A 183 -16.16 -7.81 -3.58
CA GLN A 183 -16.31 -7.88 -5.04
C GLN A 183 -14.97 -7.59 -5.68
N GLY A 184 -14.66 -8.32 -6.75
CA GLY A 184 -13.40 -8.13 -7.46
C GLY A 184 -13.09 -9.31 -8.37
N TRP A 185 -11.89 -9.27 -8.94
CA TRP A 185 -11.39 -10.29 -9.85
C TRP A 185 -9.86 -10.35 -9.83
N ALA A 186 -9.32 -11.51 -10.19
CA ALA A 186 -7.92 -11.67 -10.49
C ALA A 186 -7.64 -11.16 -11.91
N TYR A 187 -6.54 -10.41 -12.07
CA TYR A 187 -6.13 -9.92 -13.39
C TYR A 187 -5.48 -11.01 -14.27
N GLY A 188 -5.18 -12.17 -13.70
CA GLY A 188 -4.37 -13.18 -14.38
C GLY A 188 -2.89 -12.79 -14.48
N GLN A 189 -2.53 -11.66 -13.87
CA GLN A 189 -1.18 -11.10 -13.84
C GLN A 189 -0.49 -11.36 -12.50
N THR A 190 0.84 -11.43 -12.53
CA THR A 190 1.71 -11.50 -11.36
C THR A 190 2.81 -10.44 -11.50
N ALA A 191 3.02 -9.66 -10.46
CA ALA A 191 4.13 -8.73 -10.39
C ALA A 191 5.41 -9.46 -9.97
N LEU A 192 6.48 -9.30 -10.74
CA LEU A 192 7.86 -9.65 -10.43
C LEU A 192 8.53 -8.41 -9.83
N VAL A 193 9.05 -8.50 -8.63
CA VAL A 193 9.60 -7.35 -7.90
C VAL A 193 11.02 -7.65 -7.45
N THR A 194 11.94 -6.75 -7.72
CA THR A 194 13.33 -6.80 -7.24
C THR A 194 13.95 -5.40 -7.27
N ALA A 195 15.13 -5.25 -6.67
CA ALA A 195 15.96 -4.07 -6.83
C ALA A 195 17.11 -4.36 -7.81
N LEU A 196 17.52 -3.32 -8.53
CA LEU A 196 18.59 -3.34 -9.51
C LEU A 196 19.65 -2.30 -9.19
N HIS A 197 20.93 -2.66 -9.37
CA HIS A 197 21.98 -1.69 -9.58
C HIS A 197 22.09 -1.39 -11.08
N HIS A 198 22.46 -0.15 -11.42
CA HIS A 198 22.68 0.28 -12.79
C HIS A 198 23.86 1.25 -12.90
N SER A 199 24.52 1.27 -14.08
CA SER A 199 25.78 2.02 -14.25
C SER A 199 25.61 3.51 -14.50
N LEU A 200 24.43 3.97 -14.98
CA LEU A 200 24.11 5.38 -15.19
C LEU A 200 23.12 5.86 -14.11
N PRO A 201 23.16 7.14 -13.70
CA PRO A 201 22.29 7.65 -12.64
C PRO A 201 20.83 7.76 -13.09
N HIS A 202 19.88 7.45 -12.20
CA HIS A 202 18.43 7.58 -12.46
C HIS A 202 17.90 9.02 -12.41
N ASN A 203 18.67 9.98 -11.88
CA ASN A 203 18.31 11.40 -11.80
C ASN A 203 16.93 11.67 -11.14
N GLY A 204 16.46 10.81 -10.24
CA GLY A 204 15.15 10.95 -9.60
C GLY A 204 13.96 10.70 -10.54
N ILE A 205 14.16 10.04 -11.68
CA ILE A 205 13.11 9.80 -12.68
C ILE A 205 12.48 8.43 -12.42
N ALA A 206 11.15 8.41 -12.26
CA ALA A 206 10.35 7.19 -12.26
C ALA A 206 9.84 6.90 -13.68
N HIS A 207 9.91 5.65 -14.11
CA HIS A 207 9.41 5.23 -15.43
C HIS A 207 8.24 4.25 -15.26
N GLN A 208 7.22 4.42 -16.12
CA GLN A 208 6.08 3.53 -16.22
C GLN A 208 5.89 3.15 -17.68
N TYR A 209 6.20 1.90 -18.04
CA TYR A 209 6.01 1.37 -19.38
C TYR A 209 4.78 0.46 -19.39
N PHE A 210 3.83 0.76 -20.27
CA PHE A 210 2.65 -0.08 -20.48
C PHE A 210 2.94 -1.09 -21.59
N MET A 211 3.08 -2.36 -21.20
CA MET A 211 3.34 -3.47 -22.12
C MET A 211 2.10 -4.36 -22.26
N PRO A 212 1.99 -5.17 -23.34
CA PRO A 212 0.82 -6.00 -23.58
C PRO A 212 0.43 -6.94 -22.45
N ALA A 213 1.42 -7.52 -21.74
CA ALA A 213 1.19 -8.43 -20.61
C ALA A 213 0.88 -7.70 -19.28
N GLY A 214 1.28 -6.42 -19.19
CA GLY A 214 1.11 -5.59 -18.00
C GLY A 214 2.21 -4.55 -17.85
N PRO A 215 2.04 -3.59 -16.94
CA PRO A 215 2.99 -2.49 -16.79
C PRO A 215 4.33 -2.95 -16.16
N LEU A 216 5.41 -2.26 -16.58
CA LEU A 216 6.71 -2.27 -15.92
C LEU A 216 6.95 -0.88 -15.31
N ALA A 217 7.05 -0.82 -13.98
CA ALA A 217 7.48 0.37 -13.26
C ALA A 217 8.96 0.24 -12.88
N ILE A 218 9.74 1.33 -13.08
CA ILE A 218 11.14 1.45 -12.66
C ILE A 218 11.18 2.67 -11.74
N LEU A 219 11.44 2.41 -10.46
CA LEU A 219 11.29 3.38 -9.39
C LEU A 219 12.65 3.72 -8.78
N PRO A 220 13.08 4.99 -8.78
CA PRO A 220 14.38 5.38 -8.22
C PRO A 220 14.44 5.10 -6.71
N LEU A 221 15.53 4.50 -6.24
CA LEU A 221 15.82 4.29 -4.82
C LEU A 221 16.89 5.27 -4.33
N VAL A 222 17.07 5.36 -3.03
CA VAL A 222 18.13 6.17 -2.42
C VAL A 222 19.50 5.72 -2.94
N GLY A 223 20.27 6.68 -3.43
CA GLY A 223 21.53 6.43 -4.13
C GLY A 223 21.32 6.33 -5.64
N ASP A 224 21.97 7.20 -6.39
CA ASP A 224 21.71 7.48 -7.82
C ASP A 224 21.72 6.28 -8.76
N HIS A 225 22.27 5.14 -8.32
CA HIS A 225 22.51 3.95 -9.12
C HIS A 225 21.68 2.73 -8.69
N MET A 226 20.57 2.95 -8.01
CA MET A 226 19.65 1.89 -7.60
C MET A 226 18.21 2.19 -8.00
N SER A 227 17.48 1.18 -8.46
CA SER A 227 16.05 1.28 -8.73
C SER A 227 15.32 0.00 -8.31
N SER A 228 14.10 0.13 -7.82
CA SER A 228 13.17 -0.99 -7.68
C SER A 228 12.37 -1.15 -8.96
N ILE A 229 12.11 -2.40 -9.36
CA ILE A 229 11.18 -2.68 -10.45
C ILE A 229 9.94 -3.39 -9.95
N VAL A 230 8.81 -3.07 -10.55
CA VAL A 230 7.54 -3.80 -10.44
C VAL A 230 7.11 -4.16 -11.86
N TRP A 231 7.40 -5.38 -12.25
CA TRP A 231 7.19 -5.89 -13.59
C TRP A 231 6.00 -6.84 -13.61
N SER A 232 4.90 -6.43 -14.23
CA SER A 232 3.69 -7.24 -14.34
C SER A 232 3.74 -8.10 -15.61
N GLU A 233 3.50 -9.39 -15.44
CA GLU A 233 3.44 -10.38 -16.52
C GLU A 233 2.23 -11.29 -16.35
N GLU A 234 1.82 -11.99 -17.40
CA GLU A 234 0.88 -13.09 -17.30
C GLU A 234 1.39 -14.13 -16.29
N ARG A 235 0.48 -14.70 -15.49
CA ARG A 235 0.84 -15.58 -14.38
C ARG A 235 1.78 -16.73 -14.79
N SER A 236 1.51 -17.39 -15.91
CA SER A 236 2.35 -18.49 -16.43
C SER A 236 3.76 -18.03 -16.78
N THR A 237 3.86 -16.89 -17.48
CA THR A 237 5.12 -16.26 -17.87
C THR A 237 5.90 -15.78 -16.66
N ALA A 238 5.24 -15.16 -15.68
CA ALA A 238 5.88 -14.71 -14.45
C ALA A 238 6.47 -15.89 -13.64
N ILE A 239 5.77 -17.02 -13.55
CA ILE A 239 6.29 -18.23 -12.90
C ILE A 239 7.53 -18.74 -13.63
N ALA A 240 7.51 -18.80 -14.96
CA ALA A 240 8.65 -19.22 -15.77
C ALA A 240 9.86 -18.29 -15.56
N ILE A 241 9.66 -16.98 -15.63
CA ILE A 241 10.71 -15.97 -15.41
C ILE A 241 11.27 -16.06 -13.99
N GLN A 242 10.43 -16.22 -12.97
CA GLN A 242 10.89 -16.34 -11.58
C GLN A 242 11.79 -17.56 -11.35
N SER A 243 11.60 -18.64 -12.12
CA SER A 243 12.40 -19.87 -12.01
C SER A 243 13.75 -19.79 -12.74
N LEU A 244 14.00 -18.77 -13.54
CA LEU A 244 15.25 -18.58 -14.27
C LEU A 244 16.44 -18.33 -13.32
N SER A 245 17.66 -18.60 -13.80
CA SER A 245 18.87 -18.11 -13.14
C SER A 245 18.87 -16.57 -13.11
N ASP A 246 19.66 -15.96 -12.23
CA ASP A 246 19.79 -14.50 -12.15
C ASP A 246 20.25 -13.88 -13.49
N ARG A 247 21.17 -14.56 -14.17
CA ARG A 247 21.63 -14.16 -15.50
C ARG A 247 20.51 -14.17 -16.53
N ASP A 248 19.73 -15.25 -16.57
CA ASP A 248 18.67 -15.40 -17.58
C ASP A 248 17.46 -14.53 -17.24
N TYR A 249 17.20 -14.26 -15.94
CA TYR A 249 16.21 -13.27 -15.50
C TYR A 249 16.56 -11.87 -16.01
N LEU A 250 17.81 -11.44 -15.86
CA LEU A 250 18.28 -10.15 -16.37
C LEU A 250 18.24 -10.10 -17.90
N ALA A 251 18.57 -11.21 -18.59
CA ALA A 251 18.46 -11.30 -20.03
C ALA A 251 17.00 -11.20 -20.52
N ALA A 252 16.04 -11.74 -19.76
CA ALA A 252 14.60 -11.57 -20.04
C ALA A 252 14.09 -10.15 -19.75
N LEU A 253 14.65 -9.49 -18.75
CA LEU A 253 14.27 -8.13 -18.36
C LEU A 253 14.86 -7.08 -19.32
N ALA A 254 16.10 -7.23 -19.75
CA ALA A 254 16.86 -6.22 -20.48
C ALA A 254 16.13 -5.65 -21.72
N PRO A 255 15.48 -6.44 -22.60
CA PRO A 255 14.78 -5.91 -23.76
C PRO A 255 13.57 -5.02 -23.39
N ARG A 256 12.96 -5.26 -22.22
CA ARG A 256 11.82 -4.49 -21.69
C ARG A 256 12.27 -3.24 -20.95
N PHE A 257 13.40 -3.36 -20.27
CA PHE A 257 13.97 -2.28 -19.45
C PHE A 257 14.60 -1.18 -20.32
N GLY A 258 15.32 -1.60 -21.38
CA GLY A 258 16.10 -0.70 -22.21
C GLY A 258 17.50 -0.43 -21.64
N ASP A 259 18.26 0.42 -22.33
CA ASP A 259 19.68 0.71 -22.06
C ASP A 259 19.92 2.08 -21.37
N PHE A 260 18.87 2.86 -21.12
CA PHE A 260 18.95 4.24 -20.63
C PHE A 260 19.61 4.41 -19.25
N LEU A 261 19.64 3.34 -18.43
CA LEU A 261 20.39 3.28 -17.17
C LEU A 261 21.71 2.48 -17.28
N GLY A 262 22.08 2.07 -18.50
CA GLY A 262 23.28 1.31 -18.78
C GLY A 262 23.20 -0.14 -18.30
N ASN A 263 24.34 -0.71 -17.90
CA ASN A 263 24.39 -2.08 -17.43
C ASN A 263 23.63 -2.28 -16.11
N ILE A 264 22.82 -3.34 -16.04
CA ILE A 264 22.02 -3.67 -14.85
C ILE A 264 22.48 -4.97 -14.18
N SER A 265 22.35 -5.03 -12.88
CA SER A 265 22.55 -6.24 -12.06
C SER A 265 21.54 -6.29 -10.90
N LEU A 266 21.28 -7.49 -10.38
CA LEU A 266 20.39 -7.63 -9.22
C LEU A 266 21.04 -7.02 -7.97
N ALA A 267 20.26 -6.23 -7.23
CA ALA A 267 20.65 -5.64 -5.95
C ALA A 267 20.00 -6.33 -4.74
N GLY A 268 19.14 -7.32 -4.97
CA GLY A 268 18.42 -8.03 -3.92
C GLY A 268 17.69 -9.27 -4.44
N PRO A 269 16.98 -9.98 -3.56
CA PRO A 269 16.17 -11.13 -3.93
C PRO A 269 14.99 -10.74 -4.82
N ARG A 270 14.44 -11.74 -5.49
CA ARG A 270 13.30 -11.62 -6.40
C ARG A 270 12.03 -12.09 -5.70
N PHE A 271 10.96 -11.30 -5.81
CA PHE A 271 9.65 -11.58 -5.21
C PHE A 271 8.56 -11.62 -6.26
N THR A 272 7.45 -12.31 -5.96
CA THR A 272 6.28 -12.35 -6.82
C THR A 272 5.02 -12.05 -6.02
N TYR A 273 4.10 -11.28 -6.63
CA TYR A 273 2.80 -10.94 -6.03
C TYR A 273 1.69 -11.09 -7.06
N PRO A 274 0.67 -11.96 -6.82
CA PRO A 274 -0.49 -12.06 -7.70
C PRO A 274 -1.30 -10.76 -7.65
N LEU A 275 -1.78 -10.30 -8.81
CA LEU A 275 -2.51 -9.05 -8.95
C LEU A 275 -4.01 -9.28 -9.04
N SER A 276 -4.77 -8.55 -8.23
CA SER A 276 -6.23 -8.62 -8.18
C SER A 276 -6.83 -7.29 -7.75
N LEU A 277 -8.06 -7.02 -8.18
CA LEU A 277 -8.95 -6.03 -7.58
C LEU A 277 -9.82 -6.72 -6.53
N SER A 278 -10.02 -6.09 -5.39
CA SER A 278 -10.92 -6.59 -4.35
C SER A 278 -11.47 -5.42 -3.54
N LEU A 279 -12.78 -5.20 -3.59
CA LEU A 279 -13.47 -4.11 -2.89
C LEU A 279 -14.49 -4.69 -1.90
N ALA A 280 -14.44 -4.27 -0.65
CA ALA A 280 -15.46 -4.59 0.33
C ALA A 280 -16.77 -3.88 -0.01
N GLN A 281 -17.90 -4.58 0.08
CA GLN A 281 -19.22 -3.99 -0.16
C GLN A 281 -19.62 -2.96 0.89
N SER A 282 -19.11 -3.12 2.11
CA SER A 282 -19.22 -2.15 3.19
C SER A 282 -17.85 -1.98 3.86
N TYR A 283 -17.52 -0.75 4.25
CA TYR A 283 -16.32 -0.47 5.04
C TYR A 283 -16.59 -0.51 6.54
N VAL A 284 -17.85 -0.67 6.93
CA VAL A 284 -18.25 -0.67 8.32
C VAL A 284 -19.33 -1.73 8.60
N ALA A 285 -19.36 -2.20 9.84
CA ALA A 285 -20.42 -3.05 10.40
C ALA A 285 -20.72 -2.58 11.84
N GLY A 286 -21.46 -3.36 12.61
CA GLY A 286 -21.69 -3.03 14.02
C GLY A 286 -20.37 -2.92 14.79
N ARG A 287 -20.01 -1.73 15.27
CA ARG A 287 -18.76 -1.44 16.00
C ARG A 287 -17.49 -1.96 15.30
N LEU A 288 -17.48 -1.92 13.98
CA LEU A 288 -16.36 -2.38 13.16
C LEU A 288 -16.15 -1.45 11.97
N ALA A 289 -14.88 -1.13 11.68
CA ALA A 289 -14.46 -0.45 10.46
C ALA A 289 -13.29 -1.20 9.79
N LEU A 290 -13.20 -1.13 8.47
CA LEU A 290 -12.10 -1.69 7.67
C LEU A 290 -11.26 -0.55 7.09
N VAL A 291 -9.93 -0.73 7.04
CA VAL A 291 -8.95 0.25 6.57
C VAL A 291 -7.94 -0.40 5.65
N GLY A 292 -7.59 0.27 4.56
CA GLY A 292 -6.58 -0.18 3.60
C GLY A 292 -6.99 -1.47 2.89
N ASP A 293 -6.07 -2.40 2.71
CA ASP A 293 -6.29 -3.64 1.96
C ASP A 293 -7.43 -4.51 2.52
N ALA A 294 -7.77 -4.36 3.80
CA ALA A 294 -8.95 -5.01 4.39
C ALA A 294 -10.26 -4.48 3.78
N ALA A 295 -10.30 -3.21 3.38
CA ALA A 295 -11.43 -2.60 2.68
C ALA A 295 -11.29 -2.68 1.15
N HIS A 296 -10.08 -2.51 0.62
CA HIS A 296 -9.84 -2.45 -0.83
C HIS A 296 -8.43 -2.90 -1.20
N GLY A 297 -8.32 -3.84 -2.11
CA GLY A 297 -7.08 -4.23 -2.77
C GLY A 297 -7.13 -3.74 -4.21
N VAL A 298 -6.19 -2.90 -4.62
CA VAL A 298 -6.14 -2.32 -5.96
C VAL A 298 -4.92 -2.81 -6.76
N HIS A 299 -4.93 -2.62 -8.08
CA HIS A 299 -3.76 -2.86 -8.91
C HIS A 299 -2.62 -1.88 -8.53
N PRO A 300 -1.35 -2.31 -8.50
CA PRO A 300 -0.23 -1.48 -8.05
C PRO A 300 0.16 -0.35 -9.01
N ILE A 301 -0.57 -0.12 -10.11
CA ILE A 301 -0.33 1.01 -11.02
C ILE A 301 -0.24 2.32 -10.21
N ALA A 302 0.79 3.08 -10.49
CA ALA A 302 1.10 4.35 -9.81
C ALA A 302 1.23 4.25 -8.26
N GLY A 303 1.47 3.06 -7.70
CA GLY A 303 1.77 2.89 -6.28
C GLY A 303 0.68 3.34 -5.29
N GLN A 304 -0.61 3.27 -5.69
CA GLN A 304 -1.69 3.89 -4.91
C GLN A 304 -2.19 3.07 -3.71
N GLY A 305 -1.87 1.78 -3.61
CA GLY A 305 -2.43 0.92 -2.54
C GLY A 305 -2.20 1.48 -1.14
N LEU A 306 -0.95 1.76 -0.77
CA LEU A 306 -0.63 2.35 0.53
C LEU A 306 -1.22 3.77 0.69
N ASN A 307 -1.17 4.60 -0.36
CA ASN A 307 -1.69 5.96 -0.30
C ASN A 307 -3.21 6.00 0.00
N LEU A 308 -3.98 5.08 -0.59
CA LEU A 308 -5.41 4.93 -0.29
C LEU A 308 -5.63 4.50 1.15
N GLY A 309 -4.86 3.53 1.64
CA GLY A 309 -4.97 3.06 3.03
C GLY A 309 -4.57 4.12 4.06
N LEU A 310 -3.55 4.94 3.78
CA LEU A 310 -3.18 6.08 4.63
C LEU A 310 -4.25 7.17 4.62
N ARG A 311 -4.93 7.41 3.49
CA ARG A 311 -6.11 8.29 3.44
C ARG A 311 -7.28 7.74 4.26
N ASP A 312 -7.50 6.42 4.26
CA ASP A 312 -8.50 5.80 5.12
C ASP A 312 -8.16 6.00 6.58
N ALA A 313 -6.90 5.76 6.97
CA ALA A 313 -6.43 5.95 8.34
C ALA A 313 -6.63 7.40 8.80
N ALA A 314 -6.29 8.39 7.95
CA ALA A 314 -6.49 9.80 8.25
C ALA A 314 -7.98 10.15 8.40
N ALA A 315 -8.82 9.70 7.47
CA ALA A 315 -10.26 9.98 7.48
C ALA A 315 -10.97 9.34 8.68
N LEU A 316 -10.64 8.07 8.99
CA LEU A 316 -11.23 7.40 10.16
C LEU A 316 -10.74 8.05 11.46
N ALA A 317 -9.47 8.42 11.55
CA ALA A 317 -8.95 9.14 12.71
C ALA A 317 -9.68 10.47 12.92
N GLU A 318 -9.86 11.27 11.87
CA GLU A 318 -10.61 12.54 11.96
C GLU A 318 -12.04 12.32 12.44
N VAL A 319 -12.78 11.35 11.87
CA VAL A 319 -14.14 11.02 12.27
C VAL A 319 -14.23 10.64 13.74
N LEU A 320 -13.33 9.75 14.21
CA LEU A 320 -13.33 9.26 15.60
C LEU A 320 -12.89 10.33 16.60
N ILE A 321 -11.90 11.15 16.25
CA ILE A 321 -11.46 12.28 17.10
C ILE A 321 -12.57 13.31 17.27
N LEU A 322 -13.27 13.65 16.18
CA LEU A 322 -14.41 14.57 16.24
C LEU A 322 -15.58 13.98 17.04
N ALA A 323 -15.87 12.69 16.87
CA ALA A 323 -16.88 11.98 17.67
C ALA A 323 -16.54 12.01 19.17
N LYS A 324 -15.27 11.70 19.52
CA LYS A 324 -14.79 11.79 20.91
C LYS A 324 -14.99 13.19 21.49
N ARG A 325 -14.60 14.24 20.76
CA ARG A 325 -14.72 15.64 21.20
C ARG A 325 -16.19 16.06 21.43
N ARG A 326 -17.12 15.44 20.72
CA ARG A 326 -18.58 15.68 20.86
C ARG A 326 -19.25 14.78 21.89
N GLY A 327 -18.50 13.85 22.51
CA GLY A 327 -19.07 12.85 23.43
C GLY A 327 -19.93 11.77 22.76
N GLU A 328 -19.78 11.60 21.41
CA GLU A 328 -20.49 10.59 20.64
C GLU A 328 -19.91 9.18 20.92
N ASP A 329 -20.71 8.14 20.71
CA ASP A 329 -20.22 6.76 20.78
C ASP A 329 -19.40 6.42 19.53
N LEU A 330 -18.10 6.11 19.70
CA LEU A 330 -17.16 5.82 18.63
C LEU A 330 -17.58 4.64 17.74
N GLY A 331 -18.33 3.68 18.29
CA GLY A 331 -18.83 2.52 17.56
C GLY A 331 -20.24 2.71 16.98
N ALA A 332 -20.85 3.88 17.16
CA ALA A 332 -22.19 4.17 16.68
C ALA A 332 -22.24 4.15 15.14
N ARG A 333 -23.36 3.66 14.60
CA ARG A 333 -23.55 3.47 13.16
C ARG A 333 -23.44 4.77 12.36
N ASP A 334 -23.98 5.86 12.89
CA ASP A 334 -23.97 7.18 12.26
C ASP A 334 -22.54 7.78 12.24
N VAL A 335 -21.75 7.56 13.28
CA VAL A 335 -20.32 7.95 13.32
C VAL A 335 -19.54 7.19 12.25
N LEU A 336 -19.67 5.86 12.21
CA LEU A 336 -18.95 5.03 11.24
C LEU A 336 -19.43 5.27 9.79
N ALA A 337 -20.70 5.62 9.60
CA ALA A 337 -21.22 5.96 8.28
C ALA A 337 -20.55 7.22 7.67
N ARG A 338 -20.13 8.20 8.50
CA ARG A 338 -19.37 9.38 8.01
C ARG A 338 -18.07 8.96 7.34
N TYR A 339 -17.33 8.02 7.96
CA TYR A 339 -16.10 7.43 7.39
C TYR A 339 -16.39 6.69 6.09
N GLN A 340 -17.36 5.78 6.07
CA GLN A 340 -17.72 5.01 4.89
C GLN A 340 -18.14 5.89 3.71
N ASN A 341 -19.01 6.87 3.94
CA ASN A 341 -19.49 7.77 2.90
C ASN A 341 -18.36 8.60 2.30
N TRP A 342 -17.41 9.01 3.14
CA TRP A 342 -16.24 9.75 2.66
C TRP A 342 -15.32 8.88 1.81
N ARG A 343 -14.96 7.68 2.31
CA ARG A 343 -13.88 6.91 1.70
C ARG A 343 -14.32 5.98 0.57
N ARG A 344 -15.51 5.38 0.68
CA ARG A 344 -15.93 4.35 -0.28
C ARG A 344 -16.04 4.89 -1.71
N PHE A 345 -16.60 6.08 -1.87
CA PHE A 345 -16.73 6.70 -3.20
C PHE A 345 -15.35 7.02 -3.79
N ASP A 346 -14.51 7.75 -3.06
CA ASP A 346 -13.16 8.13 -3.50
C ASP A 346 -12.32 6.90 -3.89
N THR A 347 -12.30 5.87 -3.04
CA THR A 347 -11.56 4.64 -3.31
C THR A 347 -12.10 3.87 -4.50
N THR A 348 -13.44 3.80 -4.67
CA THR A 348 -14.06 3.09 -5.80
C THR A 348 -13.70 3.77 -7.12
N VAL A 349 -13.76 5.11 -7.19
CA VAL A 349 -13.38 5.86 -8.39
C VAL A 349 -11.91 5.61 -8.77
N VAL A 350 -11.01 5.68 -7.80
CA VAL A 350 -9.58 5.41 -8.05
C VAL A 350 -9.36 3.96 -8.49
N ALA A 351 -10.00 2.99 -7.82
CA ALA A 351 -9.85 1.57 -8.13
C ALA A 351 -10.36 1.22 -9.53
N LEU A 352 -11.51 1.75 -9.93
CA LEU A 352 -12.07 1.55 -11.28
C LEU A 352 -11.26 2.29 -12.34
N GLY A 353 -10.74 3.49 -12.03
CA GLY A 353 -9.83 4.21 -12.91
C GLY A 353 -8.56 3.40 -13.20
N MET A 354 -7.94 2.81 -12.18
CA MET A 354 -6.78 1.94 -12.34
C MET A 354 -7.09 0.66 -13.11
N ASP A 355 -8.24 0.03 -12.85
CA ASP A 355 -8.71 -1.13 -13.60
C ASP A 355 -8.90 -0.77 -15.08
N GLY A 356 -9.53 0.37 -15.37
CA GLY A 356 -9.73 0.87 -16.73
C GLY A 356 -8.38 1.12 -17.44
N ILE A 357 -7.43 1.77 -16.78
CA ILE A 357 -6.07 1.98 -17.29
C ILE A 357 -5.37 0.65 -17.55
N ASN A 358 -5.38 -0.27 -16.56
CA ASN A 358 -4.77 -1.58 -16.76
C ASN A 358 -5.35 -2.30 -17.98
N ARG A 359 -6.67 -2.40 -18.12
CA ARG A 359 -7.34 -3.05 -19.25
C ARG A 359 -7.06 -2.36 -20.59
N LEU A 360 -7.06 -1.03 -20.60
CA LEU A 360 -6.80 -0.24 -21.80
C LEU A 360 -5.37 -0.43 -22.30
N PHE A 361 -4.38 -0.48 -21.38
CA PHE A 361 -2.97 -0.51 -21.74
C PHE A 361 -2.36 -1.92 -21.74
N SER A 362 -2.90 -2.87 -20.99
CA SER A 362 -2.44 -4.27 -20.97
C SER A 362 -3.20 -5.12 -22.00
N ASN A 363 -3.01 -4.81 -23.29
CA ASN A 363 -3.54 -5.60 -24.39
C ASN A 363 -2.74 -5.38 -25.67
N ALA A 364 -2.81 -6.35 -26.59
CA ALA A 364 -2.12 -6.34 -27.86
C ALA A 364 -2.98 -5.83 -29.04
N ASN A 365 -4.19 -5.29 -28.80
CA ASN A 365 -5.10 -4.86 -29.88
C ASN A 365 -4.50 -3.68 -30.66
N PRO A 366 -4.21 -3.82 -31.98
CA PRO A 366 -3.54 -2.78 -32.78
C PRO A 366 -4.35 -1.48 -32.85
N MET A 367 -5.68 -1.55 -32.88
CA MET A 367 -6.55 -0.36 -32.95
C MET A 367 -6.49 0.46 -31.65
N LEU A 368 -6.52 -0.22 -30.48
CA LEU A 368 -6.39 0.45 -29.19
C LEU A 368 -4.99 1.06 -29.04
N ARG A 369 -3.95 0.37 -29.50
CA ARG A 369 -2.58 0.89 -29.49
C ARG A 369 -2.43 2.13 -30.37
N ALA A 370 -2.97 2.11 -31.58
CA ALA A 370 -2.97 3.29 -32.46
C ALA A 370 -3.73 4.47 -31.83
N ALA A 371 -4.90 4.22 -31.22
CA ALA A 371 -5.66 5.26 -30.53
C ALA A 371 -4.90 5.88 -29.35
N ARG A 372 -4.16 5.07 -28.56
CA ARG A 372 -3.33 5.55 -27.43
C ARG A 372 -2.15 6.41 -27.89
N SER A 373 -1.60 6.11 -29.07
CA SER A 373 -0.45 6.86 -29.65
C SER A 373 -0.85 8.19 -30.27
N LEU A 374 -2.15 8.46 -30.45
CA LEU A 374 -2.68 9.68 -31.06
C LEU A 374 -3.27 10.66 -30.04
N GLY A 375 -3.45 10.29 -28.79
CA GLY A 375 -4.03 11.10 -27.70
C GLY A 375 -3.13 11.19 -26.50
#